data_a66af361bbbbd5cc655c51bc42cb06ce
#
_entry.id   a66af361bbbbd5cc655c51bc42cb06ce
#
_cell.length_a   1.000
_cell.length_b   1.000
_cell.length_c   1.000
_cell.angle_alpha   90.00
_cell.angle_beta   90.00
_cell.angle_gamma   90.00
#
_symmetry.space_group_name_H-M   'P 1'
#
loop_
_entity.id
_entity.type
_entity.pdbx_description
1 polymer ?
#
loop_
_entity_poly.entity_id
_entity_poly.type
_entity_poly.pdbx_seq_one_letter_code
_entity_poly.pdbx_strand_id
1 'polypeptide(L)'
;NYSWTWIASEKNRHYEGMSFADVATERATSIEQMICEVMLEERFSCGLRGVPPSSARLWRAVEEDIMSLLDRPDYMVGSDAIPVGGLQHPRAWGTFPRIMGRLRRRHGYPVEQLVQRLAQNPARRFGLAERGEIREGFRADICIFDPEMINDLSSFEDPMMHPIGIPHVLVNGQLVVENSECTGVM
;
A
#
# COMPACT_ATOMS: atom_id res chain seq x y z
N ASN A 1 -4.68 18.08 -0.24
CA ASN A 1 -5.99 17.75 0.34
C ASN A 1 -5.90 16.44 1.10
N TYR A 2 -6.61 16.35 2.25
CA TYR A 2 -6.73 15.15 3.08
C TYR A 2 -8.19 14.87 3.34
N SER A 3 -8.53 13.59 3.62
CA SER A 3 -9.85 13.17 4.06
C SER A 3 -9.74 12.24 5.26
N TRP A 4 -10.79 12.19 6.08
CA TRP A 4 -10.88 11.22 7.15
C TRP A 4 -11.17 9.84 6.59
N THR A 5 -10.44 8.83 7.07
CA THR A 5 -10.61 7.43 6.63
C THR A 5 -11.33 6.58 7.65
N TRP A 6 -11.30 6.99 8.91
CA TRP A 6 -11.82 6.26 10.02
C TRP A 6 -12.00 7.19 11.21
N ILE A 7 -13.15 7.09 11.91
CA ILE A 7 -13.49 7.85 13.11
C ILE A 7 -14.15 6.91 14.11
N ALA A 8 -13.65 6.90 15.36
CA ALA A 8 -14.10 5.95 16.37
C ALA A 8 -15.48 6.29 16.95
N SER A 9 -15.78 7.58 17.16
CA SER A 9 -17.02 8.00 17.80
C SER A 9 -18.20 8.04 16.85
N GLU A 10 -19.39 7.69 17.34
CA GLU A 10 -20.64 7.87 16.59
C GLU A 10 -20.90 9.33 16.25
N LYS A 11 -20.50 10.26 17.13
CA LYS A 11 -20.72 11.70 16.96
C LYS A 11 -20.13 12.24 15.67
N ASN A 12 -18.90 11.84 15.35
CA ASN A 12 -18.15 12.38 14.22
C ASN A 12 -18.05 11.38 13.04
N ARG A 13 -18.65 10.19 13.15
CA ARG A 13 -18.53 9.13 12.13
C ARG A 13 -18.97 9.57 10.73
N HIS A 14 -19.90 10.49 10.63
CA HIS A 14 -20.35 11.05 9.36
C HIS A 14 -19.27 11.81 8.59
N TYR A 15 -18.15 12.17 9.23
CA TYR A 15 -16.99 12.77 8.56
C TYR A 15 -16.13 11.77 7.81
N GLU A 16 -16.32 10.46 7.99
CA GLU A 16 -15.58 9.45 7.22
C GLU A 16 -15.81 9.65 5.71
N GLY A 17 -14.71 9.75 4.96
CA GLY A 17 -14.73 10.05 3.53
C GLY A 17 -14.80 11.54 3.17
N MET A 18 -15.20 12.41 4.09
CA MET A 18 -15.23 13.85 3.84
C MET A 18 -13.82 14.43 3.79
N SER A 19 -13.65 15.46 2.92
CA SER A 19 -12.40 16.22 2.89
C SER A 19 -12.27 17.10 4.14
N PHE A 20 -11.05 17.41 4.52
CA PHE A 20 -10.81 18.35 5.63
C PHE A 20 -11.44 19.72 5.37
N ALA A 21 -11.47 20.17 4.13
CA ALA A 21 -12.09 21.43 3.77
C ALA A 21 -13.61 21.43 3.98
N ASP A 22 -14.27 20.31 3.61
CA ASP A 22 -15.73 20.18 3.80
C ASP A 22 -16.10 20.15 5.29
N VAL A 23 -15.35 19.39 6.10
CA VAL A 23 -15.59 19.31 7.55
C VAL A 23 -15.31 20.66 8.22
N ALA A 24 -14.26 21.37 7.82
CA ALA A 24 -13.97 22.70 8.34
C ALA A 24 -15.09 23.70 7.99
N THR A 25 -15.64 23.60 6.79
CA THR A 25 -16.78 24.42 6.35
C THR A 25 -18.03 24.11 7.18
N GLU A 26 -18.35 22.85 7.40
CA GLU A 26 -19.49 22.42 8.22
C GLU A 26 -19.36 22.92 9.67
N ARG A 27 -18.15 22.87 10.22
CA ARG A 27 -17.87 23.35 11.58
C ARG A 27 -17.70 24.86 11.69
N ALA A 28 -17.74 25.59 10.56
CA ALA A 28 -17.51 27.04 10.47
C ALA A 28 -16.18 27.47 11.14
N THR A 29 -15.09 26.72 10.87
CA THR A 29 -13.77 26.94 11.45
C THR A 29 -12.66 26.78 10.41
N SER A 30 -11.39 27.04 10.78
CA SER A 30 -10.26 26.77 9.89
C SER A 30 -9.94 25.27 9.82
N ILE A 31 -9.26 24.83 8.76
CA ILE A 31 -8.84 23.43 8.59
C ILE A 31 -7.95 23.01 9.76
N GLU A 32 -7.00 23.84 10.15
CA GLU A 32 -6.05 23.56 11.22
C GLU A 32 -6.77 23.37 12.58
N GLN A 33 -7.70 24.27 12.88
CA GLN A 33 -8.49 24.19 14.09
C GLN A 33 -9.41 22.95 14.07
N MET A 34 -10.08 22.68 12.97
CA MET A 34 -10.93 21.50 12.80
C MET A 34 -10.14 20.20 13.01
N ILE A 35 -8.93 20.08 12.45
CA ILE A 35 -8.08 18.91 12.66
C ILE A 35 -7.79 18.71 14.14
N CYS A 36 -7.37 19.77 14.86
CA CYS A 36 -7.10 19.71 16.28
C CYS A 36 -8.34 19.29 17.09
N GLU A 37 -9.48 19.90 16.81
CA GLU A 37 -10.74 19.61 17.51
C GLU A 37 -11.17 18.15 17.30
N VAL A 38 -11.22 17.67 16.06
CA VAL A 38 -11.61 16.28 15.75
C VAL A 38 -10.63 15.29 16.40
N MET A 39 -9.32 15.50 16.27
CA MET A 39 -8.33 14.62 16.87
C MET A 39 -8.46 14.56 18.41
N LEU A 40 -8.74 15.67 19.08
CA LEU A 40 -8.94 15.71 20.52
C LEU A 40 -10.27 15.05 20.93
N GLU A 41 -11.35 15.32 20.22
CA GLU A 41 -12.65 14.69 20.44
C GLU A 41 -12.57 13.17 20.31
N GLU A 42 -11.85 12.68 19.30
CA GLU A 42 -11.62 11.26 19.05
C GLU A 42 -10.51 10.65 19.92
N ARG A 43 -9.84 11.42 20.75
CA ARG A 43 -8.68 10.98 21.55
C ARG A 43 -7.61 10.32 20.67
N PHE A 44 -7.37 10.90 19.49
CA PHE A 44 -6.48 10.38 18.45
C PHE A 44 -6.90 9.03 17.85
N SER A 45 -8.10 8.55 18.15
CA SER A 45 -8.67 7.34 17.54
C SER A 45 -9.37 7.70 16.22
N CYS A 46 -8.62 8.21 15.27
CA CYS A 46 -9.08 8.56 13.93
C CYS A 46 -7.94 8.40 12.92
N GLY A 47 -8.29 8.18 11.68
CA GLY A 47 -7.34 8.02 10.57
C GLY A 47 -7.59 9.03 9.45
N LEU A 48 -6.52 9.34 8.72
CA LEU A 48 -6.60 10.25 7.58
C LEU A 48 -5.81 9.68 6.40
N ARG A 49 -6.15 10.10 5.20
CA ARG A 49 -5.38 9.83 3.98
C ARG A 49 -5.20 11.09 3.14
N GLY A 50 -4.03 11.21 2.50
CA GLY A 50 -3.84 12.17 1.44
C GLY A 50 -4.61 11.74 0.18
N VAL A 51 -5.10 12.71 -0.58
CA VAL A 51 -5.66 12.46 -1.92
C VAL A 51 -4.56 12.55 -2.97
N PRO A 52 -4.70 11.83 -4.11
CA PRO A 52 -3.69 11.85 -5.15
C PRO A 52 -3.49 13.25 -5.73
N PRO A 53 -2.31 13.56 -6.24
CA PRO A 53 -2.09 14.78 -6.99
C PRO A 53 -3.05 14.87 -8.18
N SER A 54 -3.66 16.02 -8.40
CA SER A 54 -4.56 16.26 -9.53
C SER A 54 -3.85 16.46 -10.88
N SER A 55 -2.50 16.49 -10.87
CA SER A 55 -1.68 16.79 -12.04
C SER A 55 -0.95 15.55 -12.56
N ALA A 56 -1.20 15.17 -13.82
CA ALA A 56 -0.46 14.11 -14.51
C ALA A 56 1.05 14.38 -14.60
N ARG A 57 1.46 15.66 -14.64
CA ARG A 57 2.87 16.05 -14.62
C ARG A 57 3.51 15.71 -13.27
N LEU A 58 2.81 16.02 -12.17
CA LEU A 58 3.32 15.72 -10.84
C LEU A 58 3.41 14.21 -10.62
N TRP A 59 2.42 13.43 -11.10
CA TRP A 59 2.49 11.97 -11.06
C TRP A 59 3.72 11.41 -11.77
N ARG A 60 4.04 11.93 -12.97
CA ARG A 60 5.25 11.47 -13.69
C ARG A 60 6.52 11.81 -12.91
N ALA A 61 6.63 13.01 -12.36
CA ALA A 61 7.78 13.38 -11.54
C ALA A 61 7.94 12.46 -10.32
N VAL A 62 6.84 12.13 -9.63
CA VAL A 62 6.88 11.17 -8.51
C VAL A 62 7.29 9.76 -8.96
N GLU A 63 6.81 9.30 -10.13
CA GLU A 63 7.24 8.01 -10.69
C GLU A 63 8.74 8.00 -11.03
N GLU A 64 9.27 9.06 -11.61
CA GLU A 64 10.71 9.24 -11.91
C GLU A 64 11.56 9.22 -10.63
N ASP A 65 11.11 9.90 -9.58
CA ASP A 65 11.77 9.89 -8.26
C ASP A 65 11.78 8.47 -7.65
N ILE A 66 10.65 7.76 -7.72
CA ILE A 66 10.56 6.36 -7.25
C ILE A 66 11.54 5.47 -8.00
N MET A 67 11.63 5.59 -9.33
CA MET A 67 12.56 4.80 -10.14
C MET A 67 14.02 5.10 -9.80
N SER A 68 14.35 6.38 -9.62
CA SER A 68 15.69 6.82 -9.18
C SER A 68 16.08 6.22 -7.83
N LEU A 69 15.14 6.12 -6.90
CA LEU A 69 15.37 5.48 -5.60
C LEU A 69 15.54 3.95 -5.73
N LEU A 70 14.76 3.31 -6.60
CA LEU A 70 14.86 1.86 -6.86
C LEU A 70 16.19 1.45 -7.51
N ASP A 71 16.85 2.35 -8.25
CA ASP A 71 18.17 2.09 -8.82
C ASP A 71 19.26 1.88 -7.75
N ARG A 72 19.05 2.38 -6.56
CA ARG A 72 19.98 2.14 -5.46
C ARG A 72 19.95 0.67 -5.03
N PRO A 73 21.11 -0.02 -4.98
CA PRO A 73 21.16 -1.46 -4.68
C PRO A 73 20.73 -1.81 -3.25
N ASP A 74 20.82 -0.86 -2.34
CA ASP A 74 20.48 -1.00 -0.92
C ASP A 74 19.03 -0.59 -0.60
N TYR A 75 18.28 -0.11 -1.61
CA TYR A 75 16.92 0.38 -1.41
C TYR A 75 15.94 -0.75 -1.07
N MET A 76 14.93 -0.40 -0.32
CA MET A 76 13.83 -1.30 0.07
C MET A 76 12.49 -0.58 -0.12
N VAL A 77 11.47 -1.34 -0.45
CA VAL A 77 10.11 -0.79 -0.58
C VAL A 77 9.27 -1.16 0.64
N GLY A 78 8.64 -0.16 1.24
CA GLY A 78 7.63 -0.32 2.27
C GLY A 78 6.30 0.31 1.83
N SER A 79 5.19 -0.31 2.18
CA SER A 79 3.86 0.23 1.85
C SER A 79 3.45 1.40 2.75
N ASP A 80 4.02 1.51 3.94
CA ASP A 80 3.57 2.44 4.98
C ASP A 80 2.05 2.34 5.20
N ALA A 81 1.52 1.12 5.11
CA ALA A 81 0.09 0.88 5.19
C ALA A 81 -0.41 0.96 6.64
N ILE A 82 -1.56 1.60 6.81
CA ILE A 82 -2.33 1.59 8.04
C ILE A 82 -3.69 0.97 7.69
N PRO A 83 -3.85 -0.36 7.87
CA PRO A 83 -5.05 -1.08 7.43
C PRO A 83 -6.19 -0.96 8.45
N VAL A 84 -6.63 0.27 8.72
CA VAL A 84 -7.72 0.57 9.66
C VAL A 84 -8.85 1.30 8.93
N GLY A 85 -10.08 0.90 9.21
CA GLY A 85 -11.28 1.47 8.59
C GLY A 85 -11.57 0.98 7.17
N GLY A 86 -12.72 1.33 6.63
CA GLY A 86 -13.18 0.92 5.29
C GLY A 86 -12.60 1.75 4.15
N LEU A 87 -12.17 2.98 4.43
CA LEU A 87 -11.67 3.93 3.43
C LEU A 87 -10.13 4.06 3.49
N GLN A 88 -9.43 2.94 3.57
CA GLN A 88 -7.98 2.88 3.63
C GLN A 88 -7.31 3.57 2.43
N HIS A 89 -6.04 3.94 2.58
CA HIS A 89 -5.27 4.36 1.42
C HIS A 89 -5.00 3.15 0.50
N PRO A 90 -5.16 3.26 -0.83
CA PRO A 90 -4.94 2.16 -1.77
C PRO A 90 -3.58 1.47 -1.65
N ARG A 91 -2.57 2.16 -1.10
CA ARG A 91 -1.23 1.60 -0.86
C ARG A 91 -1.23 0.38 0.05
N ALA A 92 -2.23 0.20 0.91
CA ALA A 92 -2.33 -0.96 1.78
C ALA A 92 -2.43 -2.27 0.99
N TRP A 93 -3.13 -2.24 -0.13
CA TRP A 93 -3.39 -3.40 -1.00
C TRP A 93 -2.57 -3.37 -2.29
N GLY A 94 -2.27 -2.17 -2.79
CA GLY A 94 -1.76 -1.96 -4.14
C GLY A 94 -0.26 -1.66 -4.25
N THR A 95 0.49 -1.33 -3.19
CA THR A 95 1.88 -0.88 -3.31
C THR A 95 2.75 -1.85 -4.10
N PHE A 96 2.86 -3.09 -3.63
CA PHE A 96 3.76 -4.07 -4.26
C PHE A 96 3.29 -4.49 -5.66
N PRO A 97 2.01 -4.84 -5.89
CA PRO A 97 1.53 -5.17 -7.24
C PRO A 97 1.66 -4.00 -8.22
N ARG A 98 1.47 -2.75 -7.79
CA ARG A 98 1.64 -1.55 -8.63
C ARG A 98 3.07 -1.39 -9.09
N ILE A 99 4.03 -1.54 -8.17
CA ILE A 99 5.46 -1.44 -8.48
C ILE A 99 5.90 -2.59 -9.39
N MET A 100 5.54 -3.82 -9.04
CA MET A 100 5.87 -5.02 -9.81
C MET A 100 5.23 -5.01 -11.22
N GLY A 101 4.04 -4.47 -11.32
CA GLY A 101 3.25 -4.43 -12.55
C GLY A 101 3.47 -3.16 -13.36
N ARG A 102 2.52 -2.24 -13.20
CA ARG A 102 2.41 -1.05 -14.05
C ARG A 102 3.65 -0.16 -14.05
N LEU A 103 4.25 0.09 -12.87
CA LEU A 103 5.40 0.97 -12.77
C LEU A 103 6.63 0.34 -13.43
N ARG A 104 6.92 -0.93 -13.08
CA ARG A 104 8.01 -1.70 -13.68
C ARG A 104 7.92 -1.74 -15.20
N ARG A 105 6.76 -2.12 -15.75
CA ARG A 105 6.58 -2.22 -17.21
C ARG A 105 6.72 -0.87 -17.91
N ARG A 106 6.18 0.21 -17.35
CA ARG A 106 6.28 1.56 -17.92
C ARG A 106 7.72 2.03 -18.06
N HIS A 107 8.57 1.71 -17.09
CA HIS A 107 9.96 2.14 -17.05
C HIS A 107 10.97 1.08 -17.52
N GLY A 108 10.51 -0.11 -17.96
CA GLY A 108 11.38 -1.19 -18.39
C GLY A 108 12.31 -1.71 -17.29
N TYR A 109 11.89 -1.64 -16.00
CA TYR A 109 12.75 -2.01 -14.90
C TYR A 109 12.90 -3.53 -14.78
N PRO A 110 14.14 -4.07 -14.58
CA PRO A 110 14.37 -5.50 -14.46
C PRO A 110 13.64 -6.11 -13.24
N VAL A 111 12.90 -7.19 -13.49
CA VAL A 111 12.10 -7.84 -12.45
C VAL A 111 12.96 -8.40 -11.32
N GLU A 112 14.13 -8.94 -11.64
CA GLU A 112 15.06 -9.53 -10.67
C GLU A 112 15.59 -8.48 -9.68
N GLN A 113 15.94 -7.30 -10.19
CA GLN A 113 16.38 -6.20 -9.33
C GLN A 113 15.25 -5.73 -8.44
N LEU A 114 14.03 -5.66 -8.96
CA LEU A 114 12.88 -5.25 -8.17
C LEU A 114 12.57 -6.26 -7.07
N VAL A 115 12.58 -7.57 -7.37
CA VAL A 115 12.41 -8.64 -6.36
C VAL A 115 13.47 -8.52 -5.26
N GLN A 116 14.71 -8.19 -5.61
CA GLN A 116 15.75 -7.93 -4.62
C GLN A 116 15.36 -6.80 -3.64
N ARG A 117 14.78 -5.68 -4.15
CA ARG A 117 14.34 -4.53 -3.32
C ARG A 117 13.12 -4.87 -2.46
N LEU A 118 12.28 -5.80 -2.93
CA LEU A 118 11.02 -6.15 -2.26
C LEU A 118 11.16 -7.28 -1.24
N ALA A 119 12.13 -8.18 -1.43
CA ALA A 119 12.27 -9.40 -0.62
C ALA A 119 13.66 -9.55 0.01
N GLN A 120 14.72 -9.64 -0.79
CA GLN A 120 16.06 -9.96 -0.29
C GLN A 120 16.61 -8.83 0.61
N ASN A 121 16.57 -7.58 0.17
CA ASN A 121 17.08 -6.44 0.93
C ASN A 121 16.35 -6.28 2.28
N PRO A 122 15.00 -6.29 2.35
CA PRO A 122 14.29 -6.26 3.63
C PRO A 122 14.66 -7.43 4.54
N ALA A 123 14.71 -8.65 4.01
CA ALA A 123 15.04 -9.83 4.81
C ALA A 123 16.43 -9.69 5.43
N ARG A 124 17.43 -9.29 4.66
CA ARG A 124 18.81 -9.05 5.17
C ARG A 124 18.86 -7.89 6.15
N ARG A 125 18.20 -6.79 5.85
CA ARG A 125 18.24 -5.56 6.68
C ARG A 125 17.63 -5.77 8.05
N PHE A 126 16.52 -6.53 8.12
CA PHE A 126 15.78 -6.80 9.35
C PHE A 126 16.16 -8.13 10.01
N GLY A 127 17.14 -8.85 9.50
CA GLY A 127 17.61 -10.10 10.08
C GLY A 127 16.57 -11.23 10.02
N LEU A 128 15.74 -11.27 8.98
CA LEU A 128 14.77 -12.34 8.79
C LEU A 128 15.49 -13.59 8.31
N ALA A 129 15.90 -14.43 9.26
CA ALA A 129 16.65 -15.64 8.97
C ALA A 129 15.87 -16.59 8.03
N GLU A 130 16.58 -17.20 7.08
CA GLU A 130 16.06 -18.21 6.16
C GLU A 130 14.90 -17.71 5.27
N ARG A 131 14.86 -16.39 4.96
CA ARG A 131 13.81 -15.76 4.14
C ARG A 131 14.38 -14.79 3.12
N GLY A 132 13.57 -14.37 2.16
CA GLY A 132 13.91 -13.36 1.16
C GLY A 132 14.71 -13.87 -0.04
N GLU A 133 15.04 -15.16 -0.07
CA GLU A 133 15.72 -15.84 -1.17
C GLU A 133 15.15 -17.24 -1.37
N ILE A 134 15.14 -17.74 -2.59
CA ILE A 134 14.85 -19.15 -2.89
C ILE A 134 16.17 -19.93 -2.79
N ARG A 135 16.31 -20.72 -1.73
CA ARG A 135 17.52 -21.45 -1.39
C ARG A 135 17.18 -22.71 -0.60
N GLU A 136 17.93 -23.80 -0.79
CA GLU A 136 17.81 -25.00 0.05
C GLU A 136 18.00 -24.67 1.54
N GLY A 137 17.12 -25.21 2.37
CA GLY A 137 17.09 -24.97 3.83
C GLY A 137 16.35 -23.68 4.22
N PHE A 138 15.97 -22.82 3.28
CA PHE A 138 15.18 -21.64 3.57
C PHE A 138 13.68 -21.97 3.65
N ARG A 139 12.96 -21.12 4.36
CA ARG A 139 11.50 -21.22 4.48
C ARG A 139 10.84 -20.94 3.14
N ALA A 140 9.89 -21.78 2.78
CA ALA A 140 9.16 -21.62 1.52
C ALA A 140 8.06 -20.55 1.64
N ASP A 141 8.50 -19.28 1.71
CA ASP A 141 7.65 -18.10 1.51
C ASP A 141 7.81 -17.68 0.06
N ILE A 142 6.92 -18.15 -0.79
CA ILE A 142 7.05 -18.06 -2.25
C ILE A 142 5.82 -17.40 -2.84
N CYS A 143 6.02 -16.33 -3.61
CA CYS A 143 4.99 -15.71 -4.42
C CYS A 143 5.24 -16.06 -5.89
N ILE A 144 4.29 -16.75 -6.51
CA ILE A 144 4.29 -17.05 -7.94
C ILE A 144 3.44 -16.00 -8.62
N PHE A 145 4.01 -15.30 -9.58
CA PHE A 145 3.32 -14.22 -10.31
C PHE A 145 3.68 -14.22 -11.79
N ASP A 146 2.77 -13.72 -12.60
CA ASP A 146 3.01 -13.43 -14.02
C ASP A 146 3.51 -11.98 -14.13
N PRO A 147 4.76 -11.75 -14.59
CA PRO A 147 5.34 -10.41 -14.66
C PRO A 147 4.64 -9.47 -15.65
N GLU A 148 3.91 -10.03 -16.62
CA GLU A 148 3.16 -9.23 -17.59
C GLU A 148 1.73 -8.94 -17.15
N MET A 149 1.16 -9.81 -16.31
CA MET A 149 -0.22 -9.68 -15.83
C MET A 149 -0.32 -9.02 -14.46
N ILE A 150 0.70 -9.12 -13.60
CA ILE A 150 0.65 -8.57 -12.25
C ILE A 150 0.32 -7.08 -12.26
N ASN A 151 -0.73 -6.72 -11.51
CA ASN A 151 -1.15 -5.33 -11.36
C ASN A 151 -2.00 -5.13 -10.09
N ASP A 152 -2.00 -3.90 -9.58
CA ASP A 152 -2.95 -3.47 -8.56
C ASP A 152 -4.29 -3.09 -9.20
N LEU A 153 -5.37 -3.34 -8.47
CA LEU A 153 -6.72 -2.89 -8.80
C LEU A 153 -7.24 -1.84 -7.81
N SER A 154 -6.48 -1.62 -6.71
CA SER A 154 -6.88 -0.68 -5.65
C SER A 154 -6.96 0.76 -6.17
N SER A 155 -8.03 1.44 -5.85
CA SER A 155 -8.23 2.86 -6.12
C SER A 155 -8.56 3.64 -4.85
N PHE A 156 -8.73 4.95 -4.94
CA PHE A 156 -9.19 5.75 -3.81
C PHE A 156 -10.67 5.54 -3.51
N GLU A 157 -11.45 5.14 -4.50
CA GLU A 157 -12.87 4.80 -4.40
C GLU A 157 -13.07 3.39 -3.85
N ASP A 158 -12.24 2.44 -4.30
CA ASP A 158 -12.25 1.05 -3.86
C ASP A 158 -10.83 0.59 -3.47
N PRO A 159 -10.41 0.89 -2.23
CA PRO A 159 -9.02 0.70 -1.82
C PRO A 159 -8.64 -0.75 -1.49
N MET A 160 -9.61 -1.64 -1.26
CA MET A 160 -9.37 -2.99 -0.77
C MET A 160 -9.47 -4.07 -1.85
N MET A 161 -9.19 -3.70 -3.09
CA MET A 161 -9.20 -4.64 -4.21
C MET A 161 -7.97 -5.54 -4.21
N HIS A 162 -8.20 -6.84 -4.36
CA HIS A 162 -7.11 -7.80 -4.54
C HIS A 162 -6.38 -7.58 -5.87
N PRO A 163 -5.06 -7.76 -5.91
CA PRO A 163 -4.28 -7.66 -7.14
C PRO A 163 -4.60 -8.81 -8.10
N ILE A 164 -4.25 -8.63 -9.37
CA ILE A 164 -4.27 -9.69 -10.39
C ILE A 164 -2.85 -10.16 -10.73
N GLY A 165 -2.76 -11.32 -11.38
CA GLY A 165 -1.48 -11.87 -11.87
C GLY A 165 -0.64 -12.56 -10.78
N ILE A 166 -1.23 -12.93 -9.65
CA ILE A 166 -0.60 -13.68 -8.56
C ILE A 166 -1.42 -14.96 -8.32
N PRO A 167 -1.21 -16.01 -9.11
CA PRO A 167 -1.99 -17.23 -9.00
C PRO A 167 -1.74 -18.00 -7.69
N HIS A 168 -0.51 -17.99 -7.15
CA HIS A 168 -0.19 -18.80 -5.98
C HIS A 168 0.72 -18.06 -5.00
N VAL A 169 0.46 -18.26 -3.71
CA VAL A 169 1.32 -17.81 -2.62
C VAL A 169 1.48 -18.92 -1.59
N LEU A 170 2.72 -19.19 -1.22
CA LEU A 170 3.07 -20.11 -0.14
C LEU A 170 3.64 -19.31 1.03
N VAL A 171 3.28 -19.70 2.25
CA VAL A 171 3.85 -19.19 3.50
C VAL A 171 4.28 -20.37 4.35
N ASN A 172 5.56 -20.44 4.71
CA ASN A 172 6.17 -21.58 5.40
C ASN A 172 5.84 -22.94 4.72
N GLY A 173 5.78 -22.96 3.38
CA GLY A 173 5.47 -24.15 2.59
C GLY A 173 3.98 -24.49 2.47
N GLN A 174 3.09 -23.74 3.12
CA GLN A 174 1.65 -23.93 3.00
C GLN A 174 1.07 -23.01 1.93
N LEU A 175 0.24 -23.56 1.05
CA LEU A 175 -0.42 -22.83 -0.01
C LEU A 175 -1.57 -21.99 0.58
N VAL A 176 -1.38 -20.67 0.67
CA VAL A 176 -2.36 -19.73 1.25
C VAL A 176 -3.17 -18.99 0.17
N VAL A 177 -2.66 -18.93 -1.05
CA VAL A 177 -3.39 -18.49 -2.24
C VAL A 177 -3.23 -19.53 -3.34
N GLU A 178 -4.33 -19.98 -3.91
CA GLU A 178 -4.40 -20.91 -5.03
C GLU A 178 -5.36 -20.39 -6.09
N ASN A 179 -4.90 -20.37 -7.36
CA ASN A 179 -5.68 -19.81 -8.48
C ASN A 179 -6.22 -18.39 -8.21
N SER A 180 -5.42 -17.55 -7.56
CA SER A 180 -5.74 -16.17 -7.14
C SER A 180 -6.81 -16.06 -6.05
N GLU A 181 -7.19 -17.15 -5.41
CA GLU A 181 -8.14 -17.18 -4.30
C GLU A 181 -7.46 -17.60 -3.00
N CYS A 182 -7.89 -17.02 -1.86
CA CYS A 182 -7.38 -17.42 -0.55
C CYS A 182 -7.90 -18.82 -0.18
N THR A 183 -7.01 -19.72 0.24
CA THR A 183 -7.36 -21.10 0.61
C THR A 183 -8.01 -21.21 1.98
N GLY A 184 -8.00 -20.16 2.78
CA GLY A 184 -8.48 -20.16 4.17
C GLY A 184 -7.50 -20.80 5.16
N VAL A 185 -6.33 -21.23 4.73
CA VAL A 185 -5.24 -21.68 5.61
C VAL A 185 -4.60 -20.46 6.27
N MET A 186 -4.51 -20.47 7.61
CA MET A 186 -3.86 -19.44 8.42
C MET A 186 -2.68 -20.02 9.20
#